data_95693639101d65c3c8351da458d11555
#
_entry.id   95693639101d65c3c8351da458d11555
#
_cell.length_a   1.000
_cell.length_b   1.000
_cell.length_c   1.000
_cell.angle_alpha   90.00
_cell.angle_beta   90.00
_cell.angle_gamma   90.00
#
_symmetry.space_group_name_H-M   'P 1'
#
loop_
_entity.id
_entity.type
_entity.pdbx_description
1 polymer ?
#
loop_
_entity_poly.entity_id
_entity_poly.type
_entity_poly.pdbx_seq_one_letter_code
_entity_poly.pdbx_strand_id
1 'polypeptide(L)' 'MTEKKSTTMHGVLVYPLQIGACALIFHRGQLIRTSTVVAIHYDAPEVMQFETLNTHYTLLLDP' A
#
# COMPACT_ATOMS: atom_id res chain seq x y z
N MET A 1 -10.80 -18.39 11.12
CA MET A 1 -10.71 -17.18 10.27
C MET A 1 -9.28 -16.66 10.29
N THR A 2 -8.73 -16.41 9.17
CA THR A 2 -7.34 -15.96 9.07
C THR A 2 -7.29 -14.44 9.09
N GLU A 3 -6.50 -13.89 10.00
CA GLU A 3 -6.29 -12.45 10.04
C GLU A 3 -5.27 -12.04 8.98
N LYS A 4 -5.50 -10.88 8.36
CA LYS A 4 -4.53 -10.32 7.43
C LYS A 4 -3.35 -9.74 8.21
N LYS A 5 -2.19 -9.80 7.60
CA LYS A 5 -1.01 -9.14 8.15
C LYS A 5 -1.18 -7.64 8.09
N SER A 6 -0.50 -6.93 8.98
CA SER A 6 -0.42 -5.47 8.95
C SER A 6 1.03 -5.09 8.75
N THR A 7 1.26 -4.18 7.83
CA THR A 7 2.62 -3.76 7.48
C THR A 7 2.66 -2.24 7.38
N THR A 8 3.67 -1.66 7.98
CA THR A 8 3.94 -0.22 7.84
C THR A 8 5.27 -0.06 7.13
N MET A 9 5.31 0.77 6.09
CA MET A 9 6.54 1.00 5.36
C MET A 9 6.60 2.44 4.85
N HIS A 10 7.82 2.89 4.58
CA HIS A 10 8.08 4.17 3.95
C HIS A 10 8.32 3.95 2.47
N GLY A 11 7.81 4.84 1.64
CA GLY A 11 8.04 4.72 0.22
C GLY A 11 7.21 5.68 -0.58
N VAL A 12 7.21 5.48 -1.90
CA VAL A 12 6.48 6.32 -2.84
C VAL A 12 5.68 5.41 -3.75
N LEU A 13 4.42 5.78 -3.99
CA LEU A 13 3.62 5.08 -4.99
C LEU A 13 4.08 5.48 -6.38
N VAL A 14 4.25 4.49 -7.24
CA VAL A 14 4.65 4.73 -8.63
C VAL A 14 3.47 5.30 -9.43
N TYR A 15 2.26 4.90 -9.08
CA TYR A 15 1.03 5.41 -9.67
C TYR A 15 -0.07 5.42 -8.61
N PRO A 16 -1.17 6.15 -8.84
CA PRO A 16 -2.25 6.23 -7.85
C PRO A 16 -2.84 4.85 -7.50
N LEU A 17 -3.24 4.71 -6.25
CA LEU A 17 -3.93 3.50 -5.80
C LEU A 17 -5.25 3.35 -6.55
N GLN A 18 -5.55 2.10 -6.94
CA GLN A 18 -6.82 1.77 -7.57
C GLN A 18 -7.31 0.43 -7.03
N ILE A 19 -8.55 0.39 -6.62
CA ILE A 19 -9.20 -0.86 -6.23
C ILE A 19 -9.30 -1.75 -7.47
N GLY A 20 -8.91 -3.01 -7.32
CA GLY A 20 -8.89 -3.95 -8.42
C GLY A 20 -7.55 -4.10 -9.10
N ALA A 21 -6.54 -3.33 -8.69
CA ALA A 21 -5.20 -3.41 -9.23
C ALA A 21 -4.17 -3.54 -8.11
N CYS A 22 -3.00 -4.07 -8.43
CA CYS A 22 -1.91 -4.11 -7.44
C CYS A 22 -1.35 -2.71 -7.22
N ALA A 23 -0.81 -2.46 -6.04
CA ALA A 23 -0.07 -1.24 -5.77
C ALA A 23 1.41 -1.48 -6.08
N LEU A 24 2.06 -0.45 -6.61
CA LEU A 24 3.48 -0.49 -6.92
C LEU A 24 4.18 0.57 -6.10
N ILE A 25 5.07 0.14 -5.21
CA ILE A 25 5.70 1.00 -4.22
C ILE A 25 7.21 1.00 -4.44
N PHE A 26 7.80 2.18 -4.52
CA PHE A 26 9.25 2.31 -4.55
C PHE A 26 9.73 2.52 -3.12
N HIS A 27 10.50 1.56 -2.61
CA HIS A 27 10.96 1.52 -1.22
C HIS A 27 12.45 1.21 -1.20
N ARG A 28 13.23 2.14 -0.70
CA ARG A 28 14.69 1.97 -0.53
C ARG A 28 15.39 1.44 -1.77
N GLY A 29 15.08 2.02 -2.92
CA GLY A 29 15.68 1.62 -4.18
C GLY A 29 15.13 0.34 -4.77
N GLN A 30 14.09 -0.22 -4.17
CA GLN A 30 13.45 -1.44 -4.66
C GLN A 30 12.00 -1.19 -5.02
N LEU A 31 11.56 -1.86 -6.06
CA LEU A 31 10.19 -1.80 -6.52
C LEU A 31 9.42 -2.97 -5.91
N ILE A 32 8.39 -2.66 -5.14
CA ILE A 32 7.57 -3.65 -4.45
C ILE A 32 6.17 -3.63 -5.05
N ARG A 33 5.72 -4.79 -5.49
CA ARG A 33 4.37 -4.95 -6.01
C ARG A 33 3.55 -5.73 -5.00
N THR A 34 2.40 -5.18 -4.63
CA THR A 34 1.48 -5.84 -3.70
C THR A 34 0.51 -6.75 -4.44
N SER A 35 -0.28 -7.50 -3.69
CA SER A 35 -1.44 -8.17 -4.25
C SER A 35 -2.52 -7.13 -4.58
N THR A 36 -3.64 -7.59 -5.11
CA THR A 36 -4.71 -6.69 -5.55
C THR A 36 -5.27 -5.86 -4.40
N VAL A 37 -5.36 -4.55 -4.60
CA VAL A 37 -5.98 -3.63 -3.64
C VAL A 37 -7.48 -3.85 -3.64
N VAL A 38 -8.04 -4.10 -2.46
CA VAL A 38 -9.48 -4.35 -2.31
C VAL A 38 -10.20 -3.23 -1.56
N ALA A 39 -9.47 -2.40 -0.82
CA ALA A 39 -10.06 -1.27 -0.11
C ALA A 39 -9.01 -0.19 0.10
N ILE A 40 -9.47 1.07 0.11
CA ILE A 40 -8.63 2.22 0.45
C ILE A 40 -9.30 2.88 1.64
N HIS A 41 -8.61 2.89 2.79
CA HIS A 41 -9.18 3.39 4.04
C HIS A 41 -8.82 4.83 4.31
N TYR A 42 -7.63 5.25 3.89
CA TYR A 42 -7.15 6.60 4.14
C TYR A 42 -6.19 6.99 3.03
N ASP A 43 -6.39 8.16 2.47
CA ASP A 43 -5.60 8.65 1.35
C ASP A 43 -5.29 10.11 1.58
N ALA A 44 -4.13 10.37 2.17
CA ALA A 44 -3.66 11.72 2.45
C ALA A 44 -2.27 11.90 1.86
N PRO A 45 -1.81 13.15 1.68
CA PRO A 45 -0.50 13.38 1.08
C PRO A 45 0.68 12.75 1.82
N GLU A 46 0.54 12.51 3.12
CA GLU A 46 1.65 12.03 3.95
C GLU A 46 1.54 10.57 4.33
N VAL A 47 0.33 10.02 4.31
CA VAL A 47 0.10 8.64 4.71
C VAL A 47 -1.08 8.06 3.93
N MET A 48 -0.94 6.81 3.55
CA MET A 48 -2.01 6.07 2.90
C MET A 48 -2.23 4.76 3.64
N GLN A 49 -3.49 4.42 3.85
CA GLN A 49 -3.87 3.14 4.44
C GLN A 49 -4.76 2.41 3.46
N PHE A 50 -4.33 1.26 3.04
CA PHE A 50 -5.09 0.46 2.09
C PHE A 50 -4.95 -1.02 2.41
N GLU A 51 -5.82 -1.79 1.84
CA GLU A 51 -5.90 -3.22 2.11
C GLU A 51 -5.82 -3.97 0.79
N THR A 52 -4.98 -5.00 0.76
CA THR A 52 -4.92 -5.93 -0.37
C THR A 52 -5.56 -7.24 0.04
N LEU A 53 -5.51 -8.23 -0.85
CA LEU A 53 -6.05 -9.56 -0.54
C LEU A 53 -5.42 -10.18 0.71
N ASN A 54 -4.15 -9.87 0.98
CA ASN A 54 -3.39 -10.55 2.03
C ASN A 54 -2.95 -9.65 3.18
N THR A 55 -2.97 -8.32 3.03
CA THR A 55 -2.27 -7.44 3.96
C THR A 55 -2.97 -6.09 4.09
N HIS A 56 -2.96 -5.56 5.31
CA HIS A 56 -3.28 -4.15 5.57
C HIS A 56 -1.99 -3.36 5.52
N TYR A 57 -1.92 -2.37 4.64
CA TYR A 57 -0.74 -1.53 4.47
C TYR A 57 -0.95 -0.15 5.05
N THR A 58 0.05 0.35 5.75
CA THR A 58 0.18 1.76 6.08
C THR A 58 1.44 2.25 5.39
N LEU A 59 1.27 3.06 4.36
CA LEU A 59 2.38 3.59 3.58
C LEU A 59 2.62 5.04 4.00
N LEU A 60 3.79 5.28 4.56
CA LEU A 60 4.23 6.63 4.94
C LEU A 60 4.99 7.20 3.75
N LEU A 61 4.41 8.21 3.11
CA LEU A 61 5.01 8.78 1.91
C LEU A 61 6.17 9.69 2.29
N ASP A 62 7.32 9.44 1.70
CA ASP A 62 8.48 10.27 1.92
C ASP A 62 8.29 11.62 1.22
N PRO A 63 8.75 12.72 1.83
CA PRO A 63 8.65 14.04 1.24
C PRO A 63 9.48 14.18 -0.03
#